data_5fb79b6e880cf4cb9fb46270e595b5a1
#
_entry.id   5fb79b6e880cf4cb9fb46270e595b5a1
#
_cell.length_a   1.000
_cell.length_b   1.000
_cell.length_c   1.000
_cell.angle_alpha   90.00
_cell.angle_beta   90.00
_cell.angle_gamma   90.00
#
_symmetry.space_group_name_H-M   'P 1'
#
loop_
_entity.id
_entity.type
_entity.pdbx_description
1 polymer ?
#
loop_
_entity_poly.entity_id
_entity_poly.type
_entity_poly.pdbx_seq_one_letter_code
_entity_poly.pdbx_strand_id
1 'polypeptide(L)'
;MNLTDIIMVIIIVLATRLGWQRGFIHYSTGILIWILSLFIILLSSELLARLIENISDTYFLWLRPLCFVILLAVSSAYVFNCFDHISAKFPEKLHHCKMNKFAGLVPGLISGLFYSAVFSLILQSYTVGSFSQNVSSSLIVSQLNTYADIHKVYLKNNLNNFGYYFGRVITIYPKDKEIIRLPFGPVRGVERSDLERDLLLMINEERKKHNLDSLQFDDELTDFARNHSKDMLTRAYFSHYSPEGGNTFQRLQAAGIKYRIAGENLALAENIRQAHHELMSSPIHKANILNKAFTSSGIGIMDAGRNGLMITQMFKN
;
A
#
# COMPACT_ATOMS: atom_id res chain seq x y z
N MET A 1 24.61 -5.13 -7.05
CA MET A 1 23.81 -5.93 -6.08
C MET A 1 24.06 -5.36 -4.69
N ASN A 2 23.01 -4.98 -4.03
CA ASN A 2 23.08 -4.49 -2.65
C ASN A 2 22.67 -5.62 -1.65
N LEU A 3 22.67 -5.30 -0.35
CA LEU A 3 22.35 -6.29 0.69
C LEU A 3 20.95 -6.90 0.49
N THR A 4 19.98 -6.10 0.04
CA THR A 4 18.61 -6.57 -0.25
C THR A 4 18.61 -7.62 -1.36
N ASP A 5 19.34 -7.37 -2.46
CA ASP A 5 19.48 -8.33 -3.57
C ASP A 5 20.07 -9.66 -3.10
N ILE A 6 21.12 -9.58 -2.25
CA ILE A 6 21.79 -10.78 -1.72
C ILE A 6 20.81 -11.62 -0.88
N ILE A 7 20.04 -10.99 0.01
CA ILE A 7 19.04 -11.68 0.82
C ILE A 7 17.98 -12.34 -0.05
N MET A 8 17.48 -11.63 -1.08
CA MET A 8 16.48 -12.16 -2.00
C MET A 8 17.01 -13.37 -2.79
N VAL A 9 18.24 -13.31 -3.27
CA VAL A 9 18.90 -14.46 -3.94
C VAL A 9 19.03 -15.64 -2.98
N ILE A 10 19.43 -15.41 -1.73
CA ILE A 10 19.52 -16.47 -0.71
C ILE A 10 18.14 -17.13 -0.51
N ILE A 11 17.06 -16.36 -0.40
CA ILE A 11 15.69 -16.89 -0.27
C ILE A 11 15.33 -17.77 -1.47
N ILE A 12 15.63 -17.34 -2.69
CA ILE A 12 15.37 -18.09 -3.93
C ILE A 12 16.15 -19.40 -3.93
N VAL A 13 17.45 -19.35 -3.62
CA VAL A 13 18.33 -20.53 -3.61
C VAL A 13 17.88 -21.55 -2.56
N LEU A 14 17.54 -21.09 -1.34
CA LEU A 14 17.06 -21.95 -0.27
C LEU A 14 15.73 -22.62 -0.63
N ALA A 15 14.78 -21.88 -1.18
CA ALA A 15 13.50 -22.43 -1.61
C ALA A 15 13.65 -23.43 -2.75
N THR A 16 14.52 -23.15 -3.73
CA THR A 16 14.83 -24.05 -4.84
C THR A 16 15.49 -25.35 -4.34
N ARG A 17 16.43 -25.24 -3.38
CA ARG A 17 17.06 -26.40 -2.72
C ARG A 17 16.03 -27.25 -1.98
N LEU A 18 15.11 -26.62 -1.25
CA LEU A 18 14.02 -27.33 -0.57
C LEU A 18 13.10 -28.05 -1.57
N GLY A 19 12.82 -27.44 -2.73
CA GLY A 19 12.08 -28.06 -3.81
C GLY A 19 12.76 -29.33 -4.33
N TRP A 20 14.09 -29.29 -4.55
CA TRP A 20 14.88 -30.47 -4.89
C TRP A 20 14.82 -31.55 -3.82
N GLN A 21 14.96 -31.17 -2.55
CA GLN A 21 14.98 -32.15 -1.45
C GLN A 21 13.64 -32.87 -1.28
N ARG A 22 12.53 -32.11 -1.35
CA ARG A 22 11.16 -32.63 -1.15
C ARG A 22 10.53 -33.24 -2.39
N GLY A 23 11.05 -32.89 -3.57
CA GLY A 23 10.51 -33.33 -4.85
C GLY A 23 9.23 -32.58 -5.27
N PHE A 24 8.85 -32.75 -6.55
CA PHE A 24 7.75 -32.03 -7.18
C PHE A 24 6.42 -32.27 -6.46
N ILE A 25 6.07 -33.54 -6.21
CA ILE A 25 4.76 -33.91 -5.64
C ILE A 25 4.56 -33.21 -4.28
N HIS A 26 5.52 -33.34 -3.39
CA HIS A 26 5.38 -32.81 -2.02
C HIS A 26 5.55 -31.29 -1.96
N TYR A 27 6.39 -30.71 -2.84
CA TYR A 27 6.61 -29.27 -2.82
C TYR A 27 5.52 -28.47 -3.55
N SER A 28 4.95 -29.04 -4.64
CA SER A 28 3.83 -28.42 -5.35
C SER A 28 2.56 -28.37 -4.50
N THR A 29 2.34 -29.38 -3.66
CA THR A 29 1.23 -29.35 -2.68
C THR A 29 1.38 -28.18 -1.72
N GLY A 30 2.60 -27.86 -1.30
CA GLY A 30 2.89 -26.69 -0.46
C GLY A 30 2.50 -25.36 -1.11
N ILE A 31 2.81 -25.17 -2.41
CA ILE A 31 2.41 -23.95 -3.15
C ILE A 31 0.89 -23.85 -3.22
N LEU A 32 0.20 -24.95 -3.57
CA LEU A 32 -1.26 -24.98 -3.65
C LEU A 32 -1.90 -24.65 -2.28
N ILE A 33 -1.30 -25.13 -1.18
CA ILE A 33 -1.71 -24.79 0.19
C ILE A 33 -1.65 -23.28 0.40
N TRP A 34 -0.52 -22.65 0.05
CA TRP A 34 -0.34 -21.22 0.22
C TRP A 34 -1.33 -20.40 -0.63
N ILE A 35 -1.53 -20.78 -1.89
CA ILE A 35 -2.48 -20.11 -2.79
C ILE A 35 -3.91 -20.25 -2.24
N LEU A 36 -4.30 -21.45 -1.83
CA LEU A 36 -5.65 -21.70 -1.30
C LEU A 36 -5.87 -20.98 0.04
N SER A 37 -4.87 -20.98 0.93
CA SER A 37 -4.93 -20.26 2.20
C SER A 37 -5.05 -18.74 1.97
N LEU A 38 -4.29 -18.18 1.05
CA LEU A 38 -4.39 -16.77 0.69
C LEU A 38 -5.77 -16.44 0.12
N PHE A 39 -6.31 -17.31 -0.74
CA PHE A 39 -7.64 -17.14 -1.30
C PHE A 39 -8.74 -17.16 -0.22
N ILE A 40 -8.67 -18.10 0.73
CA ILE A 40 -9.59 -18.16 1.88
C ILE A 40 -9.51 -16.88 2.70
N ILE A 41 -8.32 -16.36 2.96
CA ILE A 41 -8.14 -15.13 3.73
C ILE A 41 -8.71 -13.93 2.99
N LEU A 42 -8.47 -13.82 1.67
CA LEU A 42 -9.03 -12.73 0.86
C LEU A 42 -10.56 -12.74 0.86
N LEU A 43 -11.19 -13.91 0.82
CA LEU A 43 -12.64 -14.04 0.92
C LEU A 43 -13.17 -13.75 2.33
N SER A 44 -12.44 -14.11 3.37
CA SER A 44 -12.86 -13.94 4.77
C SER A 44 -12.43 -12.59 5.37
N SER A 45 -11.59 -11.82 4.69
CA SER A 45 -11.02 -10.57 5.21
C SER A 45 -12.08 -9.53 5.58
N GLU A 46 -13.13 -9.41 4.79
CA GLU A 46 -14.23 -8.48 5.06
C GLU A 46 -15.07 -8.93 6.27
N LEU A 47 -15.33 -10.24 6.40
CA LEU A 47 -16.03 -10.81 7.55
C LEU A 47 -15.21 -10.63 8.82
N LEU A 48 -13.89 -10.86 8.74
CA LEU A 48 -12.98 -10.67 9.86
C LEU A 48 -12.89 -9.20 10.27
N ALA A 49 -12.81 -8.27 9.30
CA ALA A 49 -12.81 -6.85 9.59
C ALA A 49 -14.05 -6.45 10.41
N ARG A 50 -15.24 -6.90 10.00
CA ARG A 50 -16.50 -6.64 10.72
C ARG A 50 -16.54 -7.26 12.13
N LEU A 51 -16.00 -8.47 12.30
CA LEU A 51 -15.93 -9.13 13.62
C LEU A 51 -14.98 -8.38 14.58
N ILE A 52 -13.85 -7.90 14.06
CA ILE A 52 -12.89 -7.14 14.86
C ILE A 52 -13.46 -5.74 15.18
N GLU A 53 -14.23 -5.13 14.27
CA GLU A 53 -14.92 -3.87 14.47
C GLU A 53 -15.83 -3.86 15.71
N ASN A 54 -16.41 -5.00 16.04
CA ASN A 54 -17.29 -5.14 17.20
C ASN A 54 -16.57 -5.35 18.53
N ILE A 55 -15.25 -5.59 18.53
CA ILE A 55 -14.51 -6.02 19.74
C ILE A 55 -13.67 -4.92 20.37
N SER A 56 -13.19 -3.91 19.64
CA SER A 56 -12.26 -2.92 20.21
C SER A 56 -12.13 -1.63 19.41
N ASP A 57 -12.36 -0.52 20.09
CA ASP A 57 -12.22 0.85 19.52
C ASP A 57 -10.77 1.40 19.49
N THR A 58 -9.81 0.79 20.18
CA THR A 58 -8.56 1.49 20.52
C THR A 58 -7.24 0.87 19.99
N TYR A 59 -7.19 -0.41 19.59
CA TYR A 59 -5.91 -1.08 19.26
C TYR A 59 -5.82 -1.65 17.84
N PHE A 60 -6.48 -1.06 16.91
CA PHE A 60 -6.87 -1.70 15.66
C PHE A 60 -5.76 -1.87 14.62
N LEU A 61 -4.77 -0.97 14.56
CA LEU A 61 -3.76 -0.97 13.50
C LEU A 61 -2.82 -2.18 13.53
N TRP A 62 -2.43 -2.62 14.73
CA TRP A 62 -1.56 -3.80 14.91
C TRP A 62 -2.34 -5.12 14.92
N LEU A 63 -3.61 -5.07 15.25
CA LEU A 63 -4.44 -6.26 15.36
C LEU A 63 -4.78 -6.87 14.00
N ARG A 64 -5.01 -6.05 12.97
CA ARG A 64 -5.31 -6.54 11.61
C ARG A 64 -4.16 -7.34 10.99
N PRO A 65 -2.91 -6.84 10.91
CA PRO A 65 -1.78 -7.64 10.42
C PRO A 65 -1.55 -8.90 11.25
N LEU A 66 -1.71 -8.81 12.56
CA LEU A 66 -1.55 -9.97 13.46
C LEU A 66 -2.63 -11.03 13.18
N CYS A 67 -3.89 -10.64 13.08
CA CYS A 67 -4.98 -11.55 12.72
C CYS A 67 -4.79 -12.17 11.33
N PHE A 68 -4.32 -11.39 10.36
CA PHE A 68 -3.98 -11.91 9.04
C PHE A 68 -2.91 -12.99 9.12
N VAL A 69 -1.81 -12.75 9.86
CA VAL A 69 -0.73 -13.72 10.05
C VAL A 69 -1.22 -14.98 10.78
N ILE A 70 -2.02 -14.82 11.83
CA ILE A 70 -2.58 -15.95 12.57
C ILE A 70 -3.52 -16.77 11.67
N LEU A 71 -4.42 -16.13 10.92
CA LEU A 71 -5.30 -16.82 9.99
C LEU A 71 -4.54 -17.51 8.87
N LEU A 72 -3.49 -16.89 8.36
CA LEU A 72 -2.62 -17.49 7.36
C LEU A 72 -1.94 -18.74 7.93
N ALA A 73 -1.44 -18.70 9.14
CA ALA A 73 -0.82 -19.84 9.79
C ALA A 73 -1.84 -20.97 10.05
N VAL A 74 -3.01 -20.65 10.59
CA VAL A 74 -4.08 -21.63 10.88
C VAL A 74 -4.63 -22.27 9.61
N SER A 75 -4.96 -21.45 8.58
CA SER A 75 -5.45 -21.96 7.30
C SER A 75 -4.40 -22.80 6.59
N SER A 76 -3.13 -22.36 6.62
CA SER A 76 -2.02 -23.13 6.04
C SER A 76 -1.81 -24.48 6.74
N ALA A 77 -1.89 -24.51 8.08
CA ALA A 77 -1.80 -25.76 8.85
C ALA A 77 -2.97 -26.72 8.54
N TYR A 78 -4.18 -26.20 8.43
CA TYR A 78 -5.35 -27.01 8.08
C TYR A 78 -5.25 -27.58 6.66
N VAL A 79 -4.94 -26.75 5.69
CA VAL A 79 -4.79 -27.17 4.29
C VAL A 79 -3.61 -28.12 4.13
N PHE A 80 -2.50 -27.90 4.89
CA PHE A 80 -1.36 -28.83 4.93
C PHE A 80 -1.77 -30.23 5.36
N ASN A 81 -2.52 -30.35 6.45
CA ASN A 81 -3.01 -31.66 6.92
C ASN A 81 -3.89 -32.35 5.89
N CYS A 82 -4.76 -31.62 5.17
CA CYS A 82 -5.57 -32.18 4.11
C CYS A 82 -4.72 -32.71 2.93
N PHE A 83 -3.71 -31.95 2.52
CA PHE A 83 -2.85 -32.34 1.39
C PHE A 83 -1.82 -33.40 1.75
N ASP A 84 -1.35 -33.45 3.00
CA ASP A 84 -0.46 -34.53 3.46
C ASP A 84 -1.18 -35.89 3.37
N HIS A 85 -2.47 -35.92 3.73
CA HIS A 85 -3.33 -37.09 3.56
C HIS A 85 -3.52 -37.49 2.06
N ILE A 86 -3.56 -36.52 1.18
CA ILE A 86 -3.68 -36.78 -0.28
C ILE A 86 -2.33 -37.26 -0.84
N SER A 87 -1.24 -36.61 -0.44
CA SER A 87 0.11 -36.98 -0.92
C SER A 87 0.53 -38.39 -0.49
N ALA A 88 0.09 -38.83 0.70
CA ALA A 88 0.33 -40.17 1.20
C ALA A 88 -0.32 -41.29 0.36
N LYS A 89 -1.30 -40.96 -0.50
CA LYS A 89 -1.89 -41.93 -1.45
C LYS A 89 -1.05 -42.23 -2.67
N PHE A 90 0.00 -41.44 -2.93
CA PHE A 90 0.92 -41.71 -4.03
C PHE A 90 1.94 -42.77 -3.65
N PRO A 91 2.29 -43.69 -4.57
CA PRO A 91 3.30 -44.72 -4.29
C PRO A 91 4.64 -44.14 -3.85
N GLU A 92 5.22 -44.71 -2.82
CA GLU A 92 6.51 -44.28 -2.22
C GLU A 92 7.67 -44.18 -3.23
N LYS A 93 7.65 -45.10 -4.24
CA LYS A 93 8.61 -45.09 -5.36
C LYS A 93 8.59 -43.79 -6.18
N LEU A 94 7.45 -43.11 -6.29
CA LEU A 94 7.33 -41.84 -7.00
C LEU A 94 7.96 -40.69 -6.20
N HIS A 95 7.86 -40.70 -4.89
CA HIS A 95 8.44 -39.67 -4.04
C HIS A 95 9.98 -39.68 -4.10
N HIS A 96 10.60 -40.84 -4.22
CA HIS A 96 12.07 -41.01 -4.19
C HIS A 96 12.74 -41.03 -5.57
N CYS A 97 11.97 -41.00 -6.67
CA CYS A 97 12.56 -41.02 -8.01
C CYS A 97 13.34 -39.74 -8.33
N LYS A 98 14.45 -39.86 -9.08
CA LYS A 98 15.29 -38.72 -9.48
C LYS A 98 14.50 -37.67 -10.27
N MET A 99 13.57 -38.08 -11.12
CA MET A 99 12.72 -37.17 -11.90
C MET A 99 11.85 -36.30 -10.99
N ASN A 100 11.25 -36.86 -9.93
CA ASN A 100 10.44 -36.11 -8.98
C ASN A 100 11.30 -35.04 -8.26
N LYS A 101 12.53 -35.38 -7.88
CA LYS A 101 13.47 -34.43 -7.26
C LYS A 101 13.85 -33.31 -8.23
N PHE A 102 14.15 -33.67 -9.49
CA PHE A 102 14.52 -32.70 -10.51
C PHE A 102 13.37 -31.75 -10.84
N ALA A 103 12.18 -32.30 -11.04
CA ALA A 103 10.98 -31.53 -11.27
C ALA A 103 10.63 -30.61 -10.09
N GLY A 104 11.02 -30.96 -8.85
CA GLY A 104 10.84 -30.15 -7.65
C GLY A 104 11.60 -28.81 -7.67
N LEU A 105 12.63 -28.67 -8.50
CA LEU A 105 13.33 -27.38 -8.68
C LEU A 105 12.38 -26.27 -9.18
N VAL A 106 11.44 -26.63 -10.08
CA VAL A 106 10.50 -25.65 -10.67
C VAL A 106 9.59 -25.03 -9.61
N PRO A 107 8.80 -25.80 -8.83
CA PRO A 107 7.98 -25.21 -7.77
C PRO A 107 8.83 -24.56 -6.67
N GLY A 108 10.05 -25.06 -6.40
CA GLY A 108 11.00 -24.44 -5.49
C GLY A 108 11.41 -23.03 -5.94
N LEU A 109 11.73 -22.86 -7.22
CA LEU A 109 12.07 -21.58 -7.82
C LEU A 109 10.88 -20.60 -7.76
N ILE A 110 9.68 -21.06 -8.16
CA ILE A 110 8.46 -20.27 -8.10
C ILE A 110 8.18 -19.77 -6.69
N SER A 111 8.30 -20.65 -5.69
CA SER A 111 8.13 -20.26 -4.27
C SER A 111 9.18 -19.25 -3.84
N GLY A 112 10.43 -19.44 -4.22
CA GLY A 112 11.52 -18.53 -3.89
C GLY A 112 11.29 -17.12 -4.45
N LEU A 113 10.86 -17.03 -5.70
CA LEU A 113 10.46 -15.76 -6.33
C LEU A 113 9.28 -15.11 -5.59
N PHE A 114 8.27 -15.90 -5.25
CA PHE A 114 7.11 -15.41 -4.49
C PHE A 114 7.50 -14.89 -3.10
N TYR A 115 8.27 -15.65 -2.32
CA TYR A 115 8.73 -15.22 -0.99
C TYR A 115 9.62 -13.97 -1.07
N SER A 116 10.47 -13.88 -2.09
CA SER A 116 11.28 -12.68 -2.33
C SER A 116 10.42 -11.48 -2.67
N ALA A 117 9.37 -11.65 -3.46
CA ALA A 117 8.41 -10.57 -3.77
C ALA A 117 7.66 -10.10 -2.51
N VAL A 118 7.15 -11.02 -1.69
CA VAL A 118 6.50 -10.71 -0.41
C VAL A 118 7.46 -10.01 0.55
N PHE A 119 8.69 -10.51 0.67
CA PHE A 119 9.73 -9.89 1.49
C PHE A 119 10.05 -8.46 1.03
N SER A 120 10.16 -8.24 -0.28
CA SER A 120 10.33 -6.91 -0.87
C SER A 120 9.19 -5.95 -0.50
N LEU A 121 7.93 -6.42 -0.59
CA LEU A 121 6.76 -5.62 -0.22
C LEU A 121 6.77 -5.25 1.27
N ILE A 122 7.13 -6.19 2.15
CA ILE A 122 7.27 -5.96 3.58
C ILE A 122 8.36 -4.91 3.84
N LEU A 123 9.54 -5.06 3.26
CA LEU A 123 10.62 -4.10 3.42
C LEU A 123 10.23 -2.70 2.95
N GLN A 124 9.57 -2.58 1.80
CA GLN A 124 9.09 -1.29 1.31
C GLN A 124 8.04 -0.65 2.22
N SER A 125 7.30 -1.43 3.00
CA SER A 125 6.24 -0.94 3.89
C SER A 125 6.77 -0.38 5.22
N TYR A 126 7.90 -0.88 5.71
CA TYR A 126 8.42 -0.57 7.06
C TYR A 126 9.71 0.24 7.09
N THR A 127 10.33 0.54 5.94
CA THR A 127 11.64 1.20 5.94
C THR A 127 11.55 2.71 5.98
N VAL A 128 12.09 3.30 7.05
CA VAL A 128 12.34 4.72 7.21
C VAL A 128 13.85 4.93 7.32
N GLY A 129 14.40 5.93 6.62
CA GLY A 129 15.82 6.29 6.72
C GLY A 129 16.74 5.64 5.70
N SER A 130 18.03 5.47 6.05
CA SER A 130 19.08 4.96 5.13
C SER A 130 18.82 3.55 4.58
N PHE A 131 18.03 2.74 5.27
CA PHE A 131 17.68 1.39 4.80
C PHE A 131 16.69 1.43 3.62
N SER A 132 15.84 2.45 3.52
CA SER A 132 14.92 2.62 2.38
C SER A 132 15.67 2.85 1.07
N GLN A 133 16.83 3.52 1.12
CA GLN A 133 17.69 3.71 -0.05
C GLN A 133 18.27 2.40 -0.57
N ASN A 134 18.65 1.46 0.32
CA ASN A 134 19.11 0.14 -0.08
C ASN A 134 18.01 -0.70 -0.73
N VAL A 135 16.77 -0.59 -0.24
CA VAL A 135 15.63 -1.30 -0.83
C VAL A 135 15.26 -0.74 -2.19
N SER A 136 15.18 0.60 -2.32
CA SER A 136 14.83 1.27 -3.59
C SER A 136 15.90 1.14 -4.67
N SER A 137 17.18 0.98 -4.29
CA SER A 137 18.31 0.77 -5.21
C SER A 137 18.55 -0.71 -5.55
N SER A 138 17.75 -1.64 -5.02
CA SER A 138 17.83 -3.06 -5.36
C SER A 138 17.41 -3.31 -6.80
N LEU A 139 18.24 -4.05 -7.56
CA LEU A 139 17.94 -4.44 -8.94
C LEU A 139 16.70 -5.34 -9.02
N ILE A 140 16.56 -6.26 -8.07
CA ILE A 140 15.43 -7.20 -8.03
C ILE A 140 14.14 -6.46 -7.68
N VAL A 141 14.18 -5.55 -6.69
CA VAL A 141 13.03 -4.72 -6.31
C VAL A 141 12.60 -3.81 -7.45
N SER A 142 13.53 -3.18 -8.16
CA SER A 142 13.23 -2.32 -9.31
C SER A 142 12.56 -3.08 -10.45
N GLN A 143 13.02 -4.30 -10.75
CA GLN A 143 12.41 -5.19 -11.73
C GLN A 143 11.00 -5.60 -11.30
N LEU A 144 10.82 -6.03 -10.04
CA LEU A 144 9.50 -6.39 -9.50
C LEU A 144 8.53 -5.22 -9.56
N ASN A 145 8.99 -4.00 -9.24
CA ASN A 145 8.17 -2.79 -9.35
C ASN A 145 7.80 -2.47 -10.80
N THR A 146 8.72 -2.63 -11.74
CA THR A 146 8.45 -2.45 -13.19
C THR A 146 7.38 -3.45 -13.67
N TYR A 147 7.49 -4.72 -13.29
CA TYR A 147 6.46 -5.72 -13.60
C TYR A 147 5.12 -5.42 -12.92
N ALA A 148 5.14 -4.98 -11.66
CA ALA A 148 3.94 -4.55 -10.95
C ALA A 148 3.29 -3.33 -11.63
N ASP A 149 4.07 -2.38 -12.14
CA ASP A 149 3.58 -1.20 -12.84
C ASP A 149 2.94 -1.54 -14.19
N ILE A 150 3.50 -2.49 -14.94
CA ILE A 150 2.90 -2.99 -16.18
C ILE A 150 1.54 -3.67 -15.93
N HIS A 151 1.40 -4.37 -14.80
CA HIS A 151 0.18 -5.07 -14.41
C HIS A 151 -0.72 -4.28 -13.45
N LYS A 152 -0.36 -3.05 -13.09
CA LYS A 152 -1.13 -2.17 -12.16
C LYS A 152 -2.60 -2.01 -12.56
N VAL A 153 -2.91 -2.01 -13.84
CA VAL A 153 -4.30 -1.89 -14.33
C VAL A 153 -5.16 -3.09 -13.89
N TYR A 154 -4.58 -4.28 -13.80
CA TYR A 154 -5.29 -5.49 -13.39
C TYR A 154 -5.28 -5.75 -11.87
N LEU A 155 -4.22 -5.33 -11.18
CA LEU A 155 -4.01 -5.55 -9.75
C LEU A 155 -4.47 -4.37 -8.88
N LYS A 156 -4.68 -3.19 -9.50
CA LYS A 156 -4.90 -1.92 -8.81
C LYS A 156 -6.10 -1.96 -7.84
N ASN A 157 -7.21 -2.55 -8.24
CA ASN A 157 -8.41 -2.60 -7.38
C ASN A 157 -8.28 -3.58 -6.20
N ASN A 158 -7.53 -4.68 -6.37
CA ASN A 158 -7.37 -5.70 -5.33
C ASN A 158 -6.17 -5.41 -4.42
N LEU A 159 -5.09 -4.80 -4.94
CA LEU A 159 -3.91 -4.45 -4.14
C LEU A 159 -4.11 -3.18 -3.32
N ASN A 160 -4.93 -2.23 -3.75
CA ASN A 160 -5.28 -1.07 -2.93
C ASN A 160 -5.99 -1.50 -1.63
N ASN A 161 -6.92 -2.47 -1.73
CA ASN A 161 -7.55 -3.05 -0.55
C ASN A 161 -6.53 -3.80 0.32
N PHE A 162 -5.61 -4.56 -0.30
CA PHE A 162 -4.55 -5.26 0.41
C PHE A 162 -3.56 -4.30 1.09
N GLY A 163 -3.15 -3.21 0.40
CA GLY A 163 -2.29 -2.17 0.96
C GLY A 163 -2.90 -1.48 2.19
N TYR A 164 -4.19 -1.26 2.19
CA TYR A 164 -4.92 -0.71 3.33
C TYR A 164 -4.82 -1.60 4.58
N TYR A 165 -4.91 -2.94 4.41
CA TYR A 165 -4.77 -3.89 5.53
C TYR A 165 -3.35 -3.92 6.13
N PHE A 166 -2.34 -3.45 5.41
CA PHE A 166 -0.93 -3.40 5.85
C PHE A 166 -0.45 -1.98 6.21
N GLY A 167 -1.37 -1.03 6.42
CA GLY A 167 -1.02 0.34 6.83
C GLY A 167 -0.36 1.17 5.72
N ARG A 168 -0.61 0.84 4.44
CA ARG A 168 -0.13 1.66 3.32
C ARG A 168 -0.95 2.91 3.14
N VAL A 169 -0.26 3.98 2.74
CA VAL A 169 -0.89 5.22 2.29
C VAL A 169 -1.60 4.99 0.97
N ILE A 170 -2.86 5.41 0.86
CA ILE A 170 -3.56 5.47 -0.42
C ILE A 170 -3.26 6.84 -1.03
N THR A 171 -2.72 6.84 -2.24
CA THR A 171 -2.56 8.03 -3.07
C THR A 171 -3.04 7.73 -4.49
N ILE A 172 -3.49 8.74 -5.22
CA ILE A 172 -3.84 8.64 -6.64
C ILE A 172 -3.16 9.74 -7.44
N TYR A 173 -2.92 9.47 -8.72
CA TYR A 173 -2.33 10.47 -9.60
C TYR A 173 -3.32 11.58 -9.92
N PRO A 174 -2.90 12.87 -9.90
CA PRO A 174 -3.79 14.00 -10.10
C PRO A 174 -4.57 14.02 -11.43
N LYS A 175 -4.13 13.26 -12.43
CA LYS A 175 -4.78 13.16 -13.75
C LYS A 175 -5.75 11.98 -13.87
N ASP A 176 -5.78 11.08 -12.89
CA ASP A 176 -6.66 9.92 -12.93
C ASP A 176 -8.10 10.34 -12.60
N LYS A 177 -9.02 9.97 -13.48
CA LYS A 177 -10.48 10.16 -13.27
C LYS A 177 -11.08 9.06 -12.39
N GLU A 178 -10.26 8.24 -11.81
CA GLU A 178 -10.68 7.10 -11.01
C GLU A 178 -11.30 7.56 -9.68
N ILE A 179 -12.43 6.99 -9.34
CA ILE A 179 -13.06 7.13 -8.02
C ILE A 179 -12.88 5.79 -7.30
N ILE A 180 -12.04 5.77 -6.28
CA ILE A 180 -11.80 4.60 -5.44
C ILE A 180 -12.84 4.61 -4.33
N ARG A 181 -13.60 3.53 -4.16
CA ARG A 181 -14.44 3.34 -2.97
C ARG A 181 -13.54 3.04 -1.78
N LEU A 182 -13.78 3.75 -0.68
CA LEU A 182 -13.07 3.44 0.57
C LEU A 182 -13.52 2.08 1.09
N PRO A 183 -12.59 1.30 1.69
CA PRO A 183 -12.88 -0.03 2.23
C PRO A 183 -13.72 0.01 3.52
N PHE A 184 -14.08 1.21 3.98
CA PHE A 184 -14.98 1.46 5.11
C PHE A 184 -16.13 2.35 4.65
N GLY A 185 -17.26 2.29 5.38
CA GLY A 185 -18.43 3.12 5.08
C GLY A 185 -18.23 4.61 5.38
N PRO A 186 -19.27 5.43 5.17
CA PRO A 186 -19.23 6.84 5.49
C PRO A 186 -18.82 7.11 6.94
N VAL A 187 -17.86 8.04 7.13
CA VAL A 187 -17.35 8.45 8.44
C VAL A 187 -17.41 9.96 8.57
N ARG A 188 -17.83 10.43 9.75
CA ARG A 188 -17.69 11.83 10.11
C ARG A 188 -16.28 12.08 10.68
N GLY A 189 -15.40 12.63 9.86
CA GLY A 189 -14.04 12.99 10.31
C GLY A 189 -14.03 14.17 11.27
N VAL A 190 -12.97 14.25 12.08
CA VAL A 190 -12.66 15.39 12.95
C VAL A 190 -11.54 16.20 12.33
N GLU A 191 -11.71 17.51 12.26
CA GLU A 191 -10.71 18.43 11.71
C GLU A 191 -9.48 18.48 12.60
N ARG A 192 -8.29 18.50 11.99
CA ARG A 192 -6.98 18.49 12.68
C ARG A 192 -6.10 19.65 12.23
N SER A 193 -6.50 20.86 12.62
CA SER A 193 -5.76 22.11 12.32
C SER A 193 -4.33 22.13 12.89
N ASP A 194 -4.06 21.38 13.95
CA ASP A 194 -2.73 21.14 14.49
C ASP A 194 -1.84 20.40 13.46
N LEU A 195 -2.32 19.30 12.89
CA LEU A 195 -1.57 18.50 11.93
C LEU A 195 -1.42 19.18 10.55
N GLU A 196 -2.33 20.07 10.19
CA GLU A 196 -2.25 20.84 8.94
C GLU A 196 -1.03 21.77 8.94
N ARG A 197 -0.79 22.46 10.04
CA ARG A 197 0.38 23.32 10.22
C ARG A 197 1.67 22.51 10.27
N ASP A 198 1.67 21.41 10.99
CA ASP A 198 2.84 20.53 11.07
C ASP A 198 3.20 19.96 9.70
N LEU A 199 2.21 19.56 8.89
CA LEU A 199 2.45 19.07 7.54
C LEU A 199 2.99 20.15 6.61
N LEU A 200 2.52 21.40 6.73
CA LEU A 200 3.09 22.53 5.98
C LEU A 200 4.54 22.80 6.36
N LEU A 201 4.89 22.69 7.64
CA LEU A 201 6.27 22.80 8.09
C LEU A 201 7.15 21.72 7.44
N MET A 202 6.71 20.46 7.41
CA MET A 202 7.42 19.37 6.75
C MET A 202 7.61 19.63 5.23
N ILE A 203 6.58 20.13 4.56
CA ILE A 203 6.67 20.53 3.15
C ILE A 203 7.73 21.63 2.96
N ASN A 204 7.71 22.66 3.81
CA ASN A 204 8.63 23.77 3.71
C ASN A 204 10.08 23.37 4.05
N GLU A 205 10.29 22.42 4.95
CA GLU A 205 11.60 21.82 5.18
C GLU A 205 12.15 21.11 3.92
N GLU A 206 11.31 20.35 3.22
CA GLU A 206 11.72 19.71 1.94
C GLU A 206 12.01 20.75 0.87
N ARG A 207 11.19 21.79 0.75
CA ARG A 207 11.41 22.89 -0.20
C ARG A 207 12.74 23.60 0.10
N LYS A 208 13.04 23.87 1.35
CA LYS A 208 14.32 24.47 1.77
C LYS A 208 15.52 23.60 1.39
N LYS A 209 15.46 22.27 1.54
CA LYS A 209 16.50 21.34 1.10
C LYS A 209 16.75 21.41 -0.42
N HIS A 210 15.75 21.84 -1.19
CA HIS A 210 15.81 21.99 -2.63
C HIS A 210 16.00 23.45 -3.09
N ASN A 211 16.39 24.37 -2.17
CA ASN A 211 16.60 25.80 -2.41
C ASN A 211 15.35 26.49 -3.01
N LEU A 212 14.16 26.13 -2.54
CA LEU A 212 12.89 26.73 -2.91
C LEU A 212 12.35 27.59 -1.78
N ASP A 213 11.62 28.66 -2.14
CA ASP A 213 10.91 29.49 -1.17
C ASP A 213 9.84 28.69 -0.44
N SER A 214 9.63 29.02 0.85
CA SER A 214 8.58 28.44 1.66
C SER A 214 7.20 28.86 1.16
N LEU A 215 6.27 27.92 1.15
CA LEU A 215 4.86 28.19 0.87
C LEU A 215 4.22 28.89 2.05
N GLN A 216 3.41 29.92 1.77
CA GLN A 216 2.61 30.60 2.76
C GLN A 216 1.34 29.78 3.04
N PHE A 217 0.90 29.80 4.29
CA PHE A 217 -0.37 29.22 4.68
C PHE A 217 -1.51 30.08 4.12
N ASP A 218 -2.51 29.43 3.49
CA ASP A 218 -3.66 30.09 2.88
C ASP A 218 -4.95 29.51 3.50
N ASP A 219 -5.62 30.33 4.31
CA ASP A 219 -6.82 29.91 5.05
C ASP A 219 -7.97 29.52 4.11
N GLU A 220 -8.22 30.31 3.04
CA GLU A 220 -9.28 30.03 2.08
C GLU A 220 -9.04 28.69 1.37
N LEU A 221 -7.78 28.44 0.98
CA LEU A 221 -7.39 27.20 0.33
C LEU A 221 -7.41 26.02 1.32
N THR A 222 -7.16 26.27 2.61
CA THR A 222 -7.26 25.26 3.67
C THR A 222 -8.71 24.83 3.88
N ASP A 223 -9.66 25.77 3.95
CA ASP A 223 -11.07 25.43 4.08
C ASP A 223 -11.59 24.67 2.85
N PHE A 224 -11.13 25.03 1.67
CA PHE A 224 -11.41 24.28 0.46
C PHE A 224 -10.88 22.84 0.53
N ALA A 225 -9.64 22.65 0.99
CA ALA A 225 -9.01 21.35 1.16
C ALA A 225 -9.72 20.48 2.23
N ARG A 226 -10.11 21.10 3.35
CA ARG A 226 -10.91 20.44 4.42
C ARG A 226 -12.25 19.95 3.89
N ASN A 227 -12.95 20.78 3.12
CA ASN A 227 -14.24 20.43 2.53
C ASN A 227 -14.11 19.21 1.62
N HIS A 228 -13.03 19.10 0.84
CA HIS A 228 -12.82 17.93 -0.01
C HIS A 228 -12.47 16.68 0.80
N SER A 229 -11.57 16.78 1.80
CA SER A 229 -11.26 15.67 2.71
C SER A 229 -12.50 15.17 3.46
N LYS A 230 -13.36 16.11 3.91
CA LYS A 230 -14.64 15.80 4.56
C LYS A 230 -15.63 15.13 3.59
N ASP A 231 -15.74 15.61 2.37
CA ASP A 231 -16.60 15.02 1.35
C ASP A 231 -16.20 13.59 1.03
N MET A 232 -14.90 13.34 0.83
CA MET A 232 -14.36 11.99 0.61
C MET A 232 -14.72 11.02 1.74
N LEU A 233 -14.61 11.45 3.00
CA LEU A 233 -14.97 10.61 4.16
C LEU A 233 -16.47 10.40 4.29
N THR A 234 -17.27 11.45 4.13
CA THR A 234 -18.73 11.37 4.33
C THR A 234 -19.43 10.58 3.24
N ARG A 235 -18.82 10.48 2.06
CA ARG A 235 -19.36 9.75 0.91
C ARG A 235 -18.57 8.48 0.58
N ALA A 236 -17.60 8.14 1.43
CA ALA A 236 -16.78 6.91 1.36
C ALA A 236 -16.09 6.70 0.00
N TYR A 237 -15.47 7.75 -0.53
CA TYR A 237 -14.66 7.67 -1.76
C TYR A 237 -13.29 8.34 -1.59
N PHE A 238 -12.39 8.09 -2.53
CA PHE A 238 -11.08 8.74 -2.62
C PHE A 238 -10.78 9.07 -4.08
N SER A 239 -10.72 10.36 -4.42
CA SER A 239 -10.54 10.85 -5.81
C SER A 239 -10.24 12.33 -5.86
N HIS A 240 -9.55 12.76 -6.93
CA HIS A 240 -9.47 14.17 -7.34
C HIS A 240 -10.78 14.70 -7.94
N TYR A 241 -11.72 13.81 -8.26
CA TYR A 241 -13.03 14.13 -8.80
C TYR A 241 -14.11 13.92 -7.76
N SER A 242 -15.07 14.83 -7.71
CA SER A 242 -16.31 14.57 -6.96
C SER A 242 -17.12 13.47 -7.67
N PRO A 243 -18.00 12.74 -6.98
CA PRO A 243 -18.89 11.76 -7.61
C PRO A 243 -19.78 12.34 -8.72
N GLU A 244 -20.04 13.64 -8.71
CA GLU A 244 -20.75 14.36 -9.75
C GLU A 244 -19.88 14.67 -10.98
N GLY A 245 -18.58 14.31 -10.94
CA GLY A 245 -17.63 14.48 -12.04
C GLY A 245 -16.83 15.78 -12.01
N GLY A 246 -16.98 16.62 -10.98
CA GLY A 246 -16.22 17.87 -10.83
C GLY A 246 -14.76 17.60 -10.46
N ASN A 247 -13.81 18.07 -11.29
CA ASN A 247 -12.39 18.00 -10.97
C ASN A 247 -11.96 19.13 -10.02
N THR A 248 -10.73 19.07 -9.54
CA THR A 248 -10.14 20.07 -8.63
C THR A 248 -10.28 21.49 -9.14
N PHE A 249 -10.05 21.74 -10.43
CA PHE A 249 -10.12 23.09 -11.01
C PHE A 249 -11.55 23.61 -11.10
N GLN A 250 -12.51 22.75 -11.44
CA GLN A 250 -13.94 23.09 -11.44
C GLN A 250 -14.44 23.38 -10.03
N ARG A 251 -13.95 22.62 -9.02
CA ARG A 251 -14.27 22.86 -7.60
C ARG A 251 -13.69 24.19 -7.12
N LEU A 252 -12.43 24.53 -7.48
CA LEU A 252 -11.81 25.83 -7.18
C LEU A 252 -12.57 26.97 -7.81
N GLN A 253 -12.99 26.85 -9.07
CA GLN A 253 -13.79 27.84 -9.77
C GLN A 253 -15.15 28.05 -9.10
N ALA A 254 -15.82 26.96 -8.72
CA ALA A 254 -17.11 27.04 -8.01
C ALA A 254 -16.99 27.69 -6.63
N ALA A 255 -15.83 27.52 -5.96
CA ALA A 255 -15.51 28.18 -4.69
C ALA A 255 -15.07 29.65 -4.86
N GLY A 256 -14.90 30.16 -6.10
CA GLY A 256 -14.44 31.52 -6.35
C GLY A 256 -12.94 31.75 -6.08
N ILE A 257 -12.16 30.71 -5.84
CA ILE A 257 -10.73 30.80 -5.52
C ILE A 257 -9.95 31.13 -6.79
N LYS A 258 -9.21 32.25 -6.74
CA LYS A 258 -8.40 32.72 -7.87
C LYS A 258 -6.99 32.10 -7.81
N TYR A 259 -6.48 31.70 -8.96
CA TYR A 259 -5.14 31.17 -9.14
C TYR A 259 -4.65 31.34 -10.58
N ARG A 260 -3.36 31.36 -10.82
CA ARG A 260 -2.78 31.21 -12.16
C ARG A 260 -2.47 29.74 -12.46
N ILE A 261 -1.86 29.08 -11.47
CA ILE A 261 -1.63 27.64 -11.46
C ILE A 261 -2.08 27.09 -10.13
N ALA A 262 -2.58 25.87 -10.14
CA ALA A 262 -2.95 25.13 -8.93
C ALA A 262 -2.56 23.66 -9.06
N GLY A 263 -2.40 23.01 -7.93
CA GLY A 263 -2.11 21.58 -7.82
C GLY A 263 -2.78 20.98 -6.61
N GLU A 264 -3.05 19.68 -6.66
CA GLU A 264 -3.65 18.95 -5.57
C GLU A 264 -2.91 17.63 -5.37
N ASN A 265 -2.61 17.31 -4.12
CA ASN A 265 -2.20 15.97 -3.71
C ASN A 265 -3.22 15.42 -2.71
N LEU A 266 -3.50 14.14 -2.81
CA LEU A 266 -4.41 13.43 -1.91
C LEU A 266 -3.68 12.27 -1.24
N ALA A 267 -3.93 12.07 0.07
CA ALA A 267 -3.47 10.90 0.79
C ALA A 267 -4.51 10.45 1.83
N LEU A 268 -4.63 9.15 1.99
CA LEU A 268 -5.24 8.54 3.15
C LEU A 268 -4.15 7.73 3.86
N ALA A 269 -3.79 8.13 5.08
CA ALA A 269 -2.62 7.62 5.79
C ALA A 269 -2.88 7.53 7.29
N GLU A 270 -2.11 6.71 7.98
CA GLU A 270 -2.18 6.59 9.44
C GLU A 270 -1.78 7.88 10.16
N ASN A 271 -0.77 8.56 9.63
CA ASN A 271 -0.23 9.80 10.20
C ASN A 271 0.40 10.69 9.11
N ILE A 272 0.65 11.96 9.45
CA ILE A 272 1.18 12.96 8.51
C ILE A 272 2.60 12.64 8.03
N ARG A 273 3.45 11.99 8.85
CA ARG A 273 4.83 11.64 8.46
C ARG A 273 4.82 10.59 7.36
N GLN A 274 3.98 9.57 7.50
CA GLN A 274 3.78 8.54 6.50
C GLN A 274 3.21 9.14 5.21
N ALA A 275 2.17 9.98 5.31
CA ALA A 275 1.60 10.68 4.15
C ALA A 275 2.67 11.50 3.41
N HIS A 276 3.43 12.31 4.13
CA HIS A 276 4.47 13.14 3.54
C HIS A 276 5.56 12.30 2.86
N HIS A 277 6.03 11.24 3.52
CA HIS A 277 7.03 10.34 2.95
C HIS A 277 6.57 9.71 1.64
N GLU A 278 5.34 9.21 1.59
CA GLU A 278 4.78 8.56 0.38
C GLU A 278 4.54 9.57 -0.75
N LEU A 279 4.04 10.76 -0.43
CA LEU A 279 3.87 11.83 -1.42
C LEU A 279 5.24 12.30 -1.99
N MET A 280 6.27 12.39 -1.16
CA MET A 280 7.63 12.70 -1.59
C MET A 280 8.29 11.55 -2.38
N SER A 281 7.90 10.31 -2.14
CA SER A 281 8.39 9.14 -2.88
C SER A 281 7.75 9.01 -4.27
N SER A 282 6.59 9.63 -4.48
CA SER A 282 5.90 9.66 -5.76
C SER A 282 6.38 10.83 -6.62
N PRO A 283 6.94 10.60 -7.83
CA PRO A 283 7.46 11.69 -8.68
C PRO A 283 6.44 12.78 -8.98
N ILE A 284 5.16 12.42 -9.17
CA ILE A 284 4.09 13.37 -9.54
C ILE A 284 3.67 14.21 -8.33
N HIS A 285 3.46 13.60 -7.15
CA HIS A 285 3.10 14.32 -5.95
C HIS A 285 4.27 15.19 -5.44
N LYS A 286 5.49 14.66 -5.52
CA LYS A 286 6.73 15.41 -5.24
C LYS A 286 6.87 16.62 -6.15
N ALA A 287 6.49 16.50 -7.43
CA ALA A 287 6.53 17.61 -8.37
C ALA A 287 5.59 18.76 -7.94
N ASN A 288 4.44 18.48 -7.34
CA ASN A 288 3.59 19.51 -6.74
C ASN A 288 4.25 20.14 -5.52
N ILE A 289 4.77 19.34 -4.59
CA ILE A 289 5.43 19.83 -3.35
C ILE A 289 6.62 20.74 -3.69
N LEU A 290 7.41 20.37 -4.70
CA LEU A 290 8.63 21.08 -5.09
C LEU A 290 8.43 22.02 -6.28
N ASN A 291 7.20 22.34 -6.66
CA ASN A 291 6.95 23.28 -7.74
C ASN A 291 7.33 24.70 -7.32
N LYS A 292 8.30 25.29 -8.01
CA LYS A 292 8.80 26.65 -7.75
C LYS A 292 7.78 27.76 -8.03
N ALA A 293 6.77 27.46 -8.84
CA ALA A 293 5.76 28.44 -9.22
C ALA A 293 4.65 28.55 -8.16
N PHE A 294 4.54 27.64 -7.21
CA PHE A 294 3.60 27.78 -6.10
C PHE A 294 4.15 28.67 -5.01
N THR A 295 3.29 29.56 -4.48
CA THR A 295 3.61 30.49 -3.39
C THR A 295 2.81 30.22 -2.13
N SER A 296 1.66 29.55 -2.25
CA SER A 296 0.73 29.29 -1.15
C SER A 296 0.29 27.84 -1.13
N SER A 297 -0.03 27.35 0.07
CA SER A 297 -0.63 26.02 0.27
C SER A 297 -1.74 26.09 1.31
N GLY A 298 -2.83 25.36 1.01
CA GLY A 298 -3.88 25.03 1.97
C GLY A 298 -3.90 23.51 2.20
N ILE A 299 -3.92 23.09 3.44
CA ILE A 299 -3.92 21.67 3.81
C ILE A 299 -5.17 21.39 4.62
N GLY A 300 -5.99 20.42 4.19
CA GLY A 300 -7.16 19.98 4.91
C GLY A 300 -7.00 18.55 5.41
N ILE A 301 -7.01 18.35 6.73
CA ILE A 301 -6.85 17.06 7.37
C ILE A 301 -8.10 16.72 8.19
N MET A 302 -8.73 15.61 7.83
CA MET A 302 -9.86 15.05 8.56
C MET A 302 -9.44 13.71 9.18
N ASP A 303 -9.51 13.62 10.49
CA ASP A 303 -9.21 12.41 11.26
C ASP A 303 -10.44 11.48 11.27
N ALA A 304 -10.32 10.34 10.63
CA ALA A 304 -11.36 9.29 10.57
C ALA A 304 -11.15 8.22 11.67
N GLY A 305 -10.43 8.58 12.76
CA GLY A 305 -10.11 7.67 13.86
C GLY A 305 -9.28 6.49 13.36
N ARG A 306 -9.76 5.28 13.61
CA ARG A 306 -9.12 4.04 13.18
C ARG A 306 -8.89 3.91 11.66
N ASN A 307 -9.58 4.71 10.85
CA ASN A 307 -9.44 4.66 9.40
C ASN A 307 -8.35 5.63 8.89
N GLY A 308 -7.64 6.30 9.80
CA GLY A 308 -6.52 7.18 9.47
C GLY A 308 -6.93 8.61 9.16
N LEU A 309 -6.01 9.35 8.57
CA LEU A 309 -6.14 10.75 8.21
C LEU A 309 -6.44 10.87 6.72
N MET A 310 -7.56 11.50 6.37
CA MET A 310 -7.85 11.94 5.02
C MET A 310 -7.21 13.32 4.81
N ILE A 311 -6.29 13.40 3.85
CA ILE A 311 -5.45 14.58 3.64
C ILE A 311 -5.60 15.08 2.21
N THR A 312 -5.91 16.37 2.09
CA THR A 312 -5.86 17.12 0.84
C THR A 312 -4.82 18.22 0.97
N GLN A 313 -3.80 18.22 0.11
CA GLN A 313 -2.83 19.31 -0.02
C GLN A 313 -3.16 20.08 -1.28
N MET A 314 -3.52 21.35 -1.14
CA MET A 314 -3.74 22.27 -2.24
C MET A 314 -2.58 23.24 -2.36
N PHE A 315 -2.22 23.57 -3.59
CA PHE A 315 -1.15 24.52 -3.92
C PHE A 315 -1.66 25.53 -4.94
N LYS A 316 -1.27 26.81 -4.79
CA LYS A 316 -1.54 27.85 -5.79
C LYS A 316 -0.49 28.96 -5.79
N ASN A 317 -0.57 29.84 -6.81
CA ASN A 317 0.08 31.14 -6.84
C ASN A 317 -0.88 32.24 -7.25
#